data_08dcda2ea5379ad57dda63475a9c720a
#
_entry.id   08dcda2ea5379ad57dda63475a9c720a
#
_cell.length_a   1.000
_cell.length_b   1.000
_cell.length_c   1.000
_cell.angle_alpha   90.00
_cell.angle_beta   90.00
_cell.angle_gamma   90.00
#
_symmetry.space_group_name_H-M   'P 1'
#
loop_
_entity.id
_entity.type
_entity.pdbx_description
1 polymer ?
#
loop_
_entity_poly.entity_id
_entity_poly.type
_entity_poly.pdbx_seq_one_letter_code
_entity_poly.pdbx_strand_id
1 'polypeptide(L)'
;MIFVAFSLVSLFFFDRNVLAGELALYILLTLLLLRKLWKGEHAKKETPTDGTPISLIQTHANAHYAEIDLNEQKLWLRKRQQILEDEAAKLQQTAVYKRFVSFLNNPSKTLLADADWEELIANLECAIPNFRIVRFETEQISKDCYRLCVLIRYGFKPSEIALIMGKTTSFITKTRQFLLHKIYQVSGTAQEFDVRLLDIF
;
A
#
# COMPACT_ATOMS: atom_id res chain seq x y z
N MET A 1 6.29 -18.70 -18.07
CA MET A 1 7.25 -17.87 -18.82
C MET A 1 7.64 -18.43 -20.19
N ILE A 2 7.67 -19.73 -20.42
CA ILE A 2 8.05 -20.34 -21.72
C ILE A 2 6.99 -20.10 -22.83
N PHE A 3 5.69 -20.04 -22.50
CA PHE A 3 4.60 -19.82 -23.45
C PHE A 3 4.54 -18.41 -24.05
N VAL A 4 4.97 -17.38 -23.34
CA VAL A 4 4.97 -15.98 -23.82
C VAL A 4 6.07 -15.76 -24.86
N ALA A 5 7.20 -16.45 -24.74
CA ALA A 5 8.31 -16.35 -25.67
C ALA A 5 7.99 -16.99 -27.04
N PHE A 6 7.18 -18.07 -27.05
CA PHE A 6 6.79 -18.73 -28.30
C PHE A 6 5.77 -17.90 -29.12
N SER A 7 4.89 -17.15 -28.44
CA SER A 7 3.89 -16.29 -29.06
C SER A 7 4.50 -15.08 -29.77
N LEU A 8 5.63 -14.55 -29.25
CA LEU A 8 6.33 -13.41 -29.87
C LEU A 8 7.12 -13.76 -31.12
N VAL A 9 7.59 -15.00 -31.24
CA VAL A 9 8.33 -15.46 -32.43
C VAL A 9 7.39 -15.77 -33.61
N SER A 10 6.17 -16.24 -33.33
CA SER A 10 5.17 -16.50 -34.38
C SER A 10 4.59 -15.22 -35.01
N LEU A 11 4.61 -14.10 -34.27
CA LEU A 11 4.13 -12.78 -34.78
C LEU A 11 4.98 -12.21 -35.91
N PHE A 12 6.20 -12.70 -36.11
CA PHE A 12 7.13 -12.19 -37.12
C PHE A 12 7.16 -13.01 -38.42
N PHE A 13 6.58 -14.22 -38.45
CA PHE A 13 6.80 -15.16 -39.55
C PHE A 13 5.54 -15.77 -40.19
N PHE A 14 4.31 -15.48 -39.73
CA PHE A 14 3.13 -16.17 -40.24
C PHE A 14 2.04 -15.27 -40.85
N ASP A 15 1.46 -15.77 -41.92
CA ASP A 15 0.37 -15.22 -42.75
C ASP A 15 -0.87 -14.89 -41.87
N ARG A 16 -1.57 -13.79 -42.16
CA ARG A 16 -2.72 -13.23 -41.40
C ARG A 16 -3.82 -14.25 -41.04
N ASN A 17 -3.97 -15.31 -41.83
CA ASN A 17 -5.00 -16.33 -41.65
C ASN A 17 -4.62 -17.36 -40.54
N VAL A 18 -3.33 -17.59 -40.30
CA VAL A 18 -2.83 -18.50 -39.24
C VAL A 18 -2.96 -17.81 -37.89
N LEU A 19 -2.70 -16.51 -37.82
CA LEU A 19 -2.84 -15.70 -36.58
C LEU A 19 -4.30 -15.67 -36.10
N ALA A 20 -5.27 -15.58 -36.99
CA ALA A 20 -6.69 -15.62 -36.67
C ALA A 20 -7.12 -16.98 -36.10
N GLY A 21 -6.57 -18.07 -36.63
CA GLY A 21 -6.82 -19.43 -36.17
C GLY A 21 -6.26 -19.68 -34.73
N GLU A 22 -5.04 -19.24 -34.44
CA GLU A 22 -4.44 -19.35 -33.15
C GLU A 22 -5.19 -18.52 -32.08
N LEU A 23 -5.62 -17.30 -32.45
CA LEU A 23 -6.38 -16.45 -31.54
C LEU A 23 -7.76 -17.05 -31.22
N ALA A 24 -8.42 -17.65 -32.19
CA ALA A 24 -9.69 -18.33 -32.00
C ALA A 24 -9.53 -19.57 -31.09
N LEU A 25 -8.45 -20.32 -31.24
CA LEU A 25 -8.14 -21.47 -30.39
C LEU A 25 -7.87 -21.06 -28.94
N TYR A 26 -7.17 -19.94 -28.75
CA TYR A 26 -6.89 -19.39 -27.43
C TYR A 26 -8.15 -18.92 -26.70
N ILE A 27 -9.05 -18.25 -27.43
CA ILE A 27 -10.36 -17.82 -26.91
C ILE A 27 -11.22 -19.03 -26.56
N LEU A 28 -11.23 -20.08 -27.38
CA LEU A 28 -11.98 -21.30 -27.11
C LEU A 28 -11.46 -22.01 -25.85
N LEU A 29 -10.14 -22.09 -25.69
CA LEU A 29 -9.50 -22.73 -24.54
C LEU A 29 -9.79 -21.98 -23.23
N THR A 30 -9.74 -20.64 -23.27
CA THR A 30 -10.08 -19.80 -22.12
C THR A 30 -11.55 -19.90 -21.74
N LEU A 31 -12.46 -19.97 -22.71
CA LEU A 31 -13.89 -20.18 -22.47
C LEU A 31 -14.19 -21.58 -21.89
N LEU A 32 -13.48 -22.60 -22.32
CA LEU A 32 -13.59 -23.95 -21.74
C LEU A 32 -13.08 -24.02 -20.29
N LEU A 33 -11.98 -23.32 -19.98
CA LEU A 33 -11.45 -23.22 -18.63
C LEU A 33 -12.42 -22.43 -17.71
N LEU A 34 -12.95 -21.31 -18.16
CA LEU A 34 -13.95 -20.55 -17.43
C LEU A 34 -15.23 -21.37 -17.19
N ARG A 35 -15.69 -22.14 -18.18
CA ARG A 35 -16.85 -23.01 -18.02
C ARG A 35 -16.60 -24.15 -17.05
N LYS A 36 -15.37 -24.66 -16.98
CA LYS A 36 -14.97 -25.70 -16.01
C LYS A 36 -14.92 -25.16 -14.58
N LEU A 37 -14.39 -23.94 -14.40
CA LEU A 37 -14.42 -23.23 -13.11
C LEU A 37 -15.83 -22.92 -12.67
N TRP A 38 -16.69 -22.43 -13.57
CA TRP A 38 -18.07 -22.09 -13.27
C TRP A 38 -18.94 -23.33 -12.92
N LYS A 39 -18.71 -24.46 -13.59
CA LYS A 39 -19.32 -25.75 -13.22
C LYS A 39 -18.84 -26.27 -11.88
N GLY A 40 -17.57 -26.02 -11.51
CA GLY A 40 -17.01 -26.42 -10.21
C GLY A 40 -17.62 -25.65 -9.04
N GLU A 41 -17.96 -24.36 -9.21
CA GLU A 41 -18.62 -23.57 -8.18
C GLU A 41 -20.12 -23.92 -7.99
N HIS A 42 -20.80 -24.30 -9.06
CA HIS A 42 -22.24 -24.67 -8.98
C HIS A 42 -22.49 -26.10 -8.50
N ALA A 43 -21.48 -26.99 -8.56
CA ALA A 43 -21.59 -28.37 -8.04
C ALA A 43 -21.50 -28.44 -6.50
N LYS A 44 -21.19 -27.32 -5.80
CA LYS A 44 -21.15 -27.24 -4.32
C LYS A 44 -22.41 -26.68 -3.65
N LYS A 45 -23.51 -26.52 -4.38
CA LYS A 45 -24.83 -26.34 -3.75
C LYS A 45 -25.49 -27.70 -3.58
N GLU A 46 -24.96 -28.49 -2.69
CA GLU A 46 -25.70 -29.59 -2.11
C GLU A 46 -26.81 -29.01 -1.22
N THR A 47 -28.02 -29.36 -1.54
CA THR A 47 -29.22 -29.15 -0.74
C THR A 47 -29.00 -29.71 0.67
N PRO A 48 -29.46 -29.02 1.74
CA PRO A 48 -29.39 -29.56 3.08
C PRO A 48 -30.40 -30.68 3.21
N THR A 49 -29.90 -31.90 3.15
CA THR A 49 -30.69 -33.10 3.52
C THR A 49 -30.41 -33.41 4.98
N ASP A 50 -31.45 -33.37 5.76
CA ASP A 50 -31.64 -33.93 7.09
C ASP A 50 -30.56 -33.77 8.17
N GLY A 51 -31.01 -33.13 9.25
CA GLY A 51 -30.25 -32.81 10.46
C GLY A 51 -29.60 -34.01 11.13
N THR A 52 -28.33 -34.22 10.80
CA THR A 52 -27.44 -35.03 11.63
C THR A 52 -26.69 -34.12 12.61
N PRO A 53 -26.51 -34.52 13.87
CA PRO A 53 -25.81 -33.74 14.89
C PRO A 53 -24.36 -33.36 14.50
N ILE A 54 -23.79 -34.02 13.50
CA ILE A 54 -22.45 -33.75 12.96
C ILE A 54 -22.37 -32.39 12.27
N SER A 55 -23.45 -31.94 11.58
CA SER A 55 -23.44 -30.64 10.88
C SER A 55 -23.42 -29.45 11.85
N LEU A 56 -24.08 -29.58 12.98
CA LEU A 56 -24.06 -28.56 14.05
C LEU A 56 -22.70 -28.46 14.73
N ILE A 57 -22.04 -29.59 14.99
CA ILE A 57 -20.70 -29.62 15.57
C ILE A 57 -19.67 -28.96 14.60
N GLN A 58 -19.78 -29.24 13.31
CA GLN A 58 -18.89 -28.67 12.30
C GLN A 58 -19.11 -27.16 12.13
N THR A 59 -20.36 -26.69 12.22
CA THR A 59 -20.68 -25.26 12.17
C THR A 59 -20.14 -24.52 13.40
N HIS A 60 -20.27 -25.11 14.59
CA HIS A 60 -19.71 -24.55 15.83
C HIS A 60 -18.19 -24.56 15.84
N ALA A 61 -17.54 -25.61 15.35
CA ALA A 61 -16.10 -25.68 15.21
C ALA A 61 -15.59 -24.59 14.24
N ASN A 62 -16.21 -24.44 13.08
CA ASN A 62 -15.82 -23.41 12.11
C ASN A 62 -16.03 -21.99 12.65
N ALA A 63 -17.10 -21.74 13.40
CA ALA A 63 -17.33 -20.44 14.06
C ALA A 63 -16.27 -20.16 15.13
N HIS A 64 -15.87 -21.17 15.90
CA HIS A 64 -14.82 -21.03 16.91
C HIS A 64 -13.44 -20.77 16.29
N TYR A 65 -13.09 -21.45 15.21
CA TYR A 65 -11.84 -21.16 14.48
C TYR A 65 -11.84 -19.75 13.88
N ALA A 66 -12.96 -19.29 13.32
CA ALA A 66 -13.10 -17.93 12.80
C ALA A 66 -12.97 -16.87 13.89
N GLU A 67 -13.46 -17.15 15.10
CA GLU A 67 -13.34 -16.25 16.26
C GLU A 67 -11.89 -16.16 16.76
N ILE A 68 -11.16 -17.30 16.81
CA ILE A 68 -9.75 -17.35 17.17
C ILE A 68 -8.93 -16.52 16.18
N ASP A 69 -9.13 -16.73 14.87
CA ASP A 69 -8.41 -15.99 13.82
C ASP A 69 -8.67 -14.49 13.91
N LEU A 70 -9.93 -14.08 14.13
CA LEU A 70 -10.29 -12.67 14.31
C LEU A 70 -9.61 -12.06 15.55
N ASN A 71 -9.49 -12.80 16.65
CA ASN A 71 -8.86 -12.32 17.86
C ASN A 71 -7.33 -12.19 17.68
N GLU A 72 -6.70 -13.13 16.98
CA GLU A 72 -5.28 -13.04 16.61
C GLU A 72 -5.01 -11.83 15.71
N GLN A 73 -5.86 -11.60 14.70
CA GLN A 73 -5.76 -10.42 13.82
C GLN A 73 -5.90 -9.11 14.61
N LYS A 74 -6.87 -9.03 15.54
CA LYS A 74 -7.04 -7.86 16.42
C LYS A 74 -5.82 -7.62 17.31
N LEU A 75 -5.24 -8.69 17.87
CA LEU A 75 -4.05 -8.60 18.71
C LEU A 75 -2.85 -8.12 17.88
N TRP A 76 -2.68 -8.64 16.68
CA TRP A 76 -1.63 -8.22 15.76
C TRP A 76 -1.75 -6.74 15.38
N LEU A 77 -2.96 -6.28 15.04
CA LEU A 77 -3.22 -4.87 14.72
C LEU A 77 -2.90 -3.94 15.91
N ARG A 78 -3.27 -4.33 17.13
CA ARG A 78 -2.94 -3.55 18.33
C ARG A 78 -1.44 -3.46 18.57
N LYS A 79 -0.72 -4.57 18.45
CA LYS A 79 0.75 -4.58 18.58
C LYS A 79 1.41 -3.70 17.53
N ARG A 80 0.94 -3.76 16.30
CA ARG A 80 1.44 -2.93 15.21
C ARG A 80 1.19 -1.45 15.48
N GLN A 81 0.00 -1.08 15.92
CA GLN A 81 -0.33 0.30 16.27
C GLN A 81 0.57 0.80 17.39
N GLN A 82 0.81 -0.01 18.43
CA GLN A 82 1.70 0.35 19.52
C GLN A 82 3.13 0.63 19.03
N ILE A 83 3.67 -0.21 18.15
CA ILE A 83 5.01 0.01 17.57
C ILE A 83 5.05 1.35 16.80
N LEU A 84 4.04 1.65 16.01
CA LEU A 84 3.95 2.92 15.27
C LEU A 84 3.91 4.13 16.20
N GLU A 85 3.15 4.04 17.28
CA GLU A 85 3.04 5.10 18.28
C GLU A 85 4.38 5.31 19.02
N ASP A 86 5.06 4.22 19.40
CA ASP A 86 6.37 4.27 20.08
C ASP A 86 7.47 4.86 19.15
N GLU A 87 7.46 4.50 17.88
CA GLU A 87 8.39 5.07 16.89
C GLU A 87 8.12 6.55 16.65
N ALA A 88 6.85 6.92 16.48
CA ALA A 88 6.47 8.32 16.32
C ALA A 88 6.87 9.15 17.55
N ALA A 89 6.65 8.63 18.76
CA ALA A 89 7.04 9.30 19.99
C ALA A 89 8.55 9.53 20.06
N LYS A 90 9.38 8.57 19.67
CA LYS A 90 10.84 8.74 19.61
C LYS A 90 11.26 9.82 18.62
N LEU A 91 10.69 9.81 17.41
CA LEU A 91 10.96 10.81 16.38
C LEU A 91 10.56 12.22 16.85
N GLN A 92 9.43 12.35 17.54
CA GLN A 92 8.89 13.63 18.02
C GLN A 92 9.69 14.20 19.21
N GLN A 93 10.52 13.42 19.88
CA GLN A 93 11.41 13.90 20.94
C GLN A 93 12.66 14.61 20.38
N THR A 94 12.99 14.46 19.12
CA THR A 94 14.19 15.04 18.51
C THR A 94 14.18 16.57 18.51
N ALA A 95 15.36 17.17 18.62
CA ALA A 95 15.49 18.63 18.58
C ALA A 95 15.00 19.23 17.27
N VAL A 96 15.28 18.53 16.16
CA VAL A 96 14.84 18.98 14.83
C VAL A 96 13.33 18.97 14.69
N TYR A 97 12.63 17.95 15.19
CA TYR A 97 11.16 17.94 15.21
C TYR A 97 10.58 19.16 15.95
N LYS A 98 11.14 19.48 17.12
CA LYS A 98 10.74 20.67 17.89
C LYS A 98 10.94 21.98 17.12
N ARG A 99 11.99 22.07 16.27
CA ARG A 99 12.18 23.23 15.37
C ARG A 99 11.07 23.32 14.32
N PHE A 100 10.65 22.20 13.72
CA PHE A 100 9.52 22.18 12.80
C PHE A 100 8.20 22.57 13.47
N VAL A 101 7.95 22.11 14.69
CA VAL A 101 6.78 22.52 15.49
C VAL A 101 6.86 24.01 15.85
N SER A 102 8.05 24.53 16.19
CA SER A 102 8.24 25.96 16.45
C SER A 102 7.97 26.80 15.21
N PHE A 103 8.35 26.33 14.03
CA PHE A 103 8.00 26.97 12.76
C PHE A 103 6.48 27.03 12.56
N LEU A 104 5.76 25.97 12.82
CA LEU A 104 4.29 25.92 12.71
C LEU A 104 3.61 26.94 13.63
N ASN A 105 4.14 27.14 14.83
CA ASN A 105 3.62 28.08 15.80
C ASN A 105 3.95 29.55 15.45
N ASN A 106 5.09 29.80 14.81
CA ASN A 106 5.58 31.15 14.47
C ASN A 106 6.30 31.17 13.12
N PRO A 107 5.59 31.03 11.99
CA PRO A 107 6.21 30.93 10.66
C PRO A 107 7.03 32.16 10.25
N SER A 108 6.68 33.33 10.80
CA SER A 108 7.36 34.61 10.49
C SER A 108 8.67 34.81 11.25
N LYS A 109 8.91 34.04 12.32
CA LYS A 109 10.09 34.19 13.20
C LYS A 109 11.08 33.04 13.06
N THR A 110 10.63 31.90 12.57
CA THR A 110 11.46 30.69 12.44
C THR A 110 11.64 30.39 10.97
N LEU A 111 12.90 30.19 10.54
CA LEU A 111 13.23 29.75 9.19
C LEU A 111 13.70 28.30 9.29
N LEU A 112 13.19 27.44 8.40
CA LEU A 112 13.66 26.08 8.22
C LEU A 112 14.75 26.09 7.14
N ALA A 113 15.98 25.81 7.54
CA ALA A 113 17.11 25.70 6.63
C ALA A 113 17.17 24.29 5.99
N ASP A 114 17.91 24.18 4.88
CA ASP A 114 18.15 22.86 4.28
C ASP A 114 18.85 21.89 5.26
N ALA A 115 19.71 22.37 6.14
CA ALA A 115 20.31 21.58 7.21
C ALA A 115 19.30 20.96 8.18
N ASP A 116 18.19 21.67 8.49
CA ASP A 116 17.11 21.12 9.33
C ASP A 116 16.40 19.96 8.63
N TRP A 117 16.23 20.06 7.31
CA TRP A 117 15.65 18.95 6.52
C TRP A 117 16.58 17.75 6.48
N GLU A 118 17.88 17.96 6.32
CA GLU A 118 18.86 16.88 6.30
C GLU A 118 18.94 16.17 7.66
N GLU A 119 18.90 16.94 8.76
CA GLU A 119 18.84 16.38 10.11
C GLU A 119 17.54 15.60 10.36
N LEU A 120 16.38 16.13 9.90
CA LEU A 120 15.09 15.46 10.02
C LEU A 120 15.08 14.12 9.28
N ILE A 121 15.61 14.11 8.06
CA ILE A 121 15.73 12.93 7.21
C ILE A 121 16.68 11.91 7.85
N ALA A 122 17.87 12.35 8.28
CA ALA A 122 18.86 11.47 8.89
C ALA A 122 18.33 10.78 10.16
N ASN A 123 17.61 11.51 11.00
CA ASN A 123 16.99 10.95 12.20
C ASN A 123 15.93 9.90 11.85
N LEU A 124 15.12 10.14 10.81
CA LEU A 124 14.13 9.16 10.34
C LEU A 124 14.80 7.90 9.78
N GLU A 125 15.79 8.07 8.90
CA GLU A 125 16.50 6.94 8.29
C GLU A 125 17.34 6.14 9.30
N CYS A 126 17.76 6.76 10.39
CA CYS A 126 18.42 6.08 11.51
C CYS A 126 17.42 5.25 12.32
N ALA A 127 16.24 5.82 12.60
CA ALA A 127 15.19 5.14 13.35
C ALA A 127 14.51 4.03 12.54
N ILE A 128 14.34 4.25 11.24
CA ILE A 128 13.64 3.35 10.32
C ILE A 128 14.50 3.17 9.04
N PRO A 129 15.50 2.26 9.07
CA PRO A 129 16.44 2.12 7.96
C PRO A 129 15.78 1.76 6.62
N ASN A 130 14.68 1.00 6.65
CA ASN A 130 13.94 0.61 5.47
C ASN A 130 13.24 1.79 4.78
N PHE A 131 13.09 2.94 5.46
CA PHE A 131 12.51 4.14 4.85
C PHE A 131 13.37 4.71 3.70
N ARG A 132 14.64 4.32 3.60
CA ARG A 132 15.51 4.65 2.47
C ARG A 132 14.98 4.15 1.12
N ILE A 133 14.17 3.09 1.12
CA ILE A 133 13.50 2.60 -0.10
C ILE A 133 12.56 3.68 -0.64
N VAL A 134 11.81 4.35 0.23
CA VAL A 134 10.92 5.46 -0.15
C VAL A 134 11.73 6.62 -0.76
N ARG A 135 12.90 6.89 -0.21
CA ARG A 135 13.82 7.90 -0.75
C ARG A 135 14.18 7.60 -2.19
N PHE A 136 14.64 6.37 -2.45
CA PHE A 136 15.04 5.94 -3.80
C PHE A 136 13.89 6.09 -4.80
N GLU A 137 12.67 5.69 -4.44
CA GLU A 137 11.49 5.77 -5.29
C GLU A 137 10.99 7.22 -5.52
N THR A 138 11.10 8.07 -4.50
CA THR A 138 10.52 9.42 -4.55
C THR A 138 11.49 10.50 -5.03
N GLU A 139 12.78 10.40 -4.76
CA GLU A 139 13.80 11.37 -5.23
C GLU A 139 13.93 11.38 -6.75
N GLN A 140 13.66 10.26 -7.42
CA GLN A 140 13.56 10.19 -8.89
C GLN A 140 12.44 11.08 -9.45
N ILE A 141 11.43 11.41 -8.61
CA ILE A 141 10.30 12.27 -8.98
C ILE A 141 10.63 13.71 -8.61
N SER A 142 10.85 13.98 -7.34
CA SER A 142 11.32 15.27 -6.82
C SER A 142 11.72 15.19 -5.35
N LYS A 143 12.64 16.06 -4.91
CA LYS A 143 13.03 16.22 -3.51
C LYS A 143 11.82 16.53 -2.60
N ASP A 144 10.85 17.29 -3.10
CA ASP A 144 9.62 17.64 -2.37
C ASP A 144 8.74 16.40 -2.10
N CYS A 145 8.72 15.41 -3.00
CA CYS A 145 7.99 14.17 -2.79
C CYS A 145 8.55 13.38 -1.60
N TYR A 146 9.87 13.29 -1.47
CA TYR A 146 10.48 12.63 -0.33
C TYR A 146 10.26 13.40 0.97
N ARG A 147 10.43 14.73 0.97
CA ARG A 147 10.13 15.60 2.12
C ARG A 147 8.69 15.41 2.61
N LEU A 148 7.73 15.29 1.68
CA LEU A 148 6.34 14.99 2.01
C LEU A 148 6.20 13.65 2.77
N CYS A 149 6.83 12.59 2.27
CA CYS A 149 6.81 11.28 2.91
C CYS A 149 7.42 11.32 4.33
N VAL A 150 8.54 12.05 4.49
CA VAL A 150 9.19 12.26 5.78
C VAL A 150 8.23 12.93 6.77
N LEU A 151 7.58 14.02 6.39
CA LEU A 151 6.64 14.74 7.26
C LEU A 151 5.43 13.87 7.66
N ILE A 152 4.90 13.05 6.74
CA ILE A 152 3.82 12.10 7.06
C ILE A 152 4.31 11.10 8.12
N ARG A 153 5.53 10.58 7.97
CA ARG A 153 6.10 9.59 8.92
C ARG A 153 6.33 10.17 10.32
N TYR A 154 6.64 11.46 10.40
CA TYR A 154 6.69 12.21 11.67
C TYR A 154 5.31 12.52 12.28
N GLY A 155 4.21 12.24 11.57
CA GLY A 155 2.84 12.44 12.03
C GLY A 155 2.31 13.86 11.85
N PHE A 156 2.92 14.68 11.00
CA PHE A 156 2.38 16.01 10.69
C PHE A 156 1.05 15.90 9.92
N LYS A 157 0.09 16.75 10.28
CA LYS A 157 -1.21 16.82 9.60
C LYS A 157 -1.07 17.44 8.19
N PRO A 158 -1.98 17.13 7.26
CA PRO A 158 -1.92 17.67 5.90
C PRO A 158 -1.85 19.21 5.82
N SER A 159 -2.51 19.92 6.72
CA SER A 159 -2.45 21.39 6.82
C SER A 159 -1.08 21.89 7.31
N GLU A 160 -0.48 21.18 8.25
CA GLU A 160 0.86 21.49 8.76
C GLU A 160 1.92 21.23 7.70
N ILE A 161 1.81 20.11 7.00
CA ILE A 161 2.69 19.75 5.86
C ILE A 161 2.60 20.83 4.77
N ALA A 162 1.39 21.28 4.44
CA ALA A 162 1.18 22.33 3.46
C ALA A 162 1.90 23.63 3.87
N LEU A 163 1.81 24.02 5.14
CA LEU A 163 2.47 25.20 5.67
C LEU A 163 4.00 25.05 5.66
N ILE A 164 4.54 23.92 6.14
CA ILE A 164 5.98 23.62 6.17
C ILE A 164 6.58 23.65 4.75
N MET A 165 5.87 23.09 3.77
CA MET A 165 6.33 23.02 2.39
C MET A 165 6.02 24.26 1.56
N GLY A 166 5.29 25.25 2.09
CA GLY A 166 4.83 26.43 1.34
C GLY A 166 3.90 26.07 0.18
N LYS A 167 3.07 25.06 0.35
CA LYS A 167 2.14 24.56 -0.67
C LYS A 167 0.69 24.62 -0.16
N THR A 168 -0.28 24.38 -1.03
CA THR A 168 -1.70 24.27 -0.62
C THR A 168 -2.03 22.84 -0.14
N THR A 169 -3.04 22.70 0.72
CA THR A 169 -3.54 21.39 1.15
C THR A 169 -4.04 20.52 -0.01
N SER A 170 -4.63 21.17 -1.03
CA SER A 170 -5.04 20.48 -2.26
C SER A 170 -3.84 19.90 -3.02
N PHE A 171 -2.74 20.65 -3.10
CA PHE A 171 -1.49 20.14 -3.70
C PHE A 171 -0.97 18.91 -2.92
N ILE A 172 -0.93 18.99 -1.59
CA ILE A 172 -0.48 17.87 -0.74
C ILE A 172 -1.36 16.63 -0.96
N THR A 173 -2.68 16.79 -1.03
CA THR A 173 -3.61 15.69 -1.28
C THR A 173 -3.38 15.04 -2.65
N LYS A 174 -3.27 15.86 -3.71
CA LYS A 174 -3.01 15.36 -5.07
C LYS A 174 -1.64 14.67 -5.18
N THR A 175 -0.62 15.20 -4.54
CA THR A 175 0.72 14.61 -4.53
C THR A 175 0.71 13.24 -3.85
N ARG A 176 0.00 13.06 -2.72
CA ARG A 176 -0.15 11.74 -2.07
C ARG A 176 -0.87 10.73 -2.95
N GLN A 177 -1.94 11.13 -3.64
CA GLN A 177 -2.64 10.26 -4.59
C GLN A 177 -1.74 9.88 -5.78
N PHE A 178 -0.97 10.84 -6.29
CA PHE A 178 0.00 10.60 -7.35
C PHE A 178 1.09 9.60 -6.89
N LEU A 179 1.64 9.78 -5.68
CA LEU A 179 2.65 8.89 -5.13
C LEU A 179 2.09 7.48 -4.86
N LEU A 180 0.84 7.37 -4.40
CA LEU A 180 0.16 6.09 -4.25
C LEU A 180 0.15 5.32 -5.58
N HIS A 181 -0.24 5.99 -6.65
CA HIS A 181 -0.24 5.38 -7.98
C HIS A 181 1.17 5.06 -8.49
N LYS A 182 2.11 5.99 -8.29
CA LYS A 182 3.48 5.87 -8.84
C LYS A 182 4.30 4.78 -8.14
N ILE A 183 4.24 4.70 -6.80
CA ILE A 183 5.06 3.79 -5.99
C ILE A 183 4.38 2.42 -5.86
N TYR A 184 3.09 2.41 -5.58
CA TYR A 184 2.36 1.16 -5.27
C TYR A 184 1.51 0.65 -6.44
N GLN A 185 1.44 1.39 -7.56
CA GLN A 185 0.64 1.06 -8.76
C GLN A 185 -0.86 0.82 -8.44
N VAL A 186 -1.37 1.53 -7.44
CA VAL A 186 -2.76 1.45 -6.97
C VAL A 186 -3.42 2.82 -7.06
N SER A 187 -4.65 2.87 -7.54
CA SER A 187 -5.48 4.08 -7.48
C SER A 187 -6.27 4.08 -6.18
N GLY A 188 -6.30 5.23 -5.49
CA GLY A 188 -7.00 5.32 -4.21
C GLY A 188 -6.94 6.70 -3.57
N THR A 189 -7.22 6.78 -2.29
CA THR A 189 -7.27 8.01 -1.51
C THR A 189 -5.89 8.42 -0.99
N ALA A 190 -5.75 9.68 -0.58
CA ALA A 190 -4.53 10.15 0.07
C ALA A 190 -4.28 9.44 1.42
N GLN A 191 -5.34 9.03 2.12
CA GLN A 191 -5.24 8.27 3.37
C GLN A 191 -4.67 6.87 3.15
N GLU A 192 -5.02 6.21 2.04
CA GLU A 192 -4.44 4.91 1.69
C GLU A 192 -2.93 5.00 1.44
N PHE A 193 -2.47 6.11 0.87
CA PHE A 193 -1.04 6.37 0.75
C PHE A 193 -0.38 6.45 2.13
N ASP A 194 -0.96 7.24 3.05
CA ASP A 194 -0.42 7.40 4.39
C ASP A 194 -0.34 6.05 5.14
N VAL A 195 -1.39 5.22 5.05
CA VAL A 195 -1.40 3.88 5.66
C VAL A 195 -0.27 3.02 5.12
N ARG A 196 -0.10 2.95 3.79
CA ARG A 196 0.98 2.15 3.17
C ARG A 196 2.37 2.67 3.52
N LEU A 197 2.52 3.99 3.61
CA LEU A 197 3.79 4.60 4.00
C LEU A 197 4.15 4.30 5.47
N LEU A 198 3.15 4.31 6.35
CA LEU A 198 3.32 3.96 7.77
C LEU A 198 3.61 2.47 7.98
N ASP A 199 3.31 1.61 7.00
CA ASP A 199 3.58 0.17 7.03
C ASP A 199 5.04 -0.20 6.75
N ILE A 200 5.88 0.77 6.40
CA ILE A 200 7.31 0.56 6.18
C ILE A 200 8.03 0.61 7.54
N PHE A 201 8.61 -0.53 7.95
CA PHE A 201 9.36 -0.72 9.19
C PHE A 201 10.85 -0.93 8.91
#